data_fd193a7753a4bf5f3e689a91ded5a783
#
_entry.id   fd193a7753a4bf5f3e689a91ded5a783
#
_cell.length_a   1.000
_cell.length_b   1.000
_cell.length_c   1.000
_cell.angle_alpha   90.00
_cell.angle_beta   90.00
_cell.angle_gamma   90.00
#
_symmetry.space_group_name_H-M   'P 1'
#
loop_
_entity.id
_entity.type
_entity.pdbx_description
1 polymer ?
#
loop_
_entity_poly.entity_id
_entity_poly.type
_entity_poly.pdbx_seq_one_letter_code
_entity_poly.pdbx_strand_id
1 'polypeptide(L)' 'ITPIQYVKQFRVEKAAELLRSTRLKTGEIGLECGFSDGSYFIKTFREIKHCTPREYRTKFC' A
#
# COMPACT_ATOMS: atom_id res chain seq x y z
N ILE A 1 15.77 11.64 -5.42
CA ILE A 1 14.37 11.26 -5.23
C ILE A 1 13.54 12.51 -5.00
N THR A 2 12.39 12.62 -5.65
CA THR A 2 11.51 13.77 -5.49
C THR A 2 10.71 13.65 -4.22
N PRO A 3 10.24 14.78 -3.63
CA PRO A 3 9.37 14.72 -2.45
C PRO A 3 8.11 13.89 -2.66
N ILE A 4 7.52 13.96 -3.87
CA ILE A 4 6.32 13.19 -4.20
C ILE A 4 6.62 11.69 -4.18
N GLN A 5 7.73 11.28 -4.77
CA GLN A 5 8.14 9.87 -4.77
C GLN A 5 8.43 9.38 -3.34
N TYR A 6 9.05 10.22 -2.55
CA TYR A 6 9.33 9.89 -1.15
C TYR A 6 8.04 9.65 -0.37
N VAL A 7 7.05 10.52 -0.54
CA VAL A 7 5.77 10.39 0.13
C VAL A 7 5.03 9.12 -0.31
N LYS A 8 5.01 8.85 -1.61
CA LYS A 8 4.40 7.62 -2.14
C LYS A 8 5.05 6.38 -1.55
N GLN A 9 6.37 6.36 -1.51
CA GLN A 9 7.13 5.23 -1.00
C GLN A 9 6.85 5.03 0.49
N PHE A 10 6.83 6.10 1.25
CA PHE A 10 6.52 6.06 2.68
C PHE A 10 5.13 5.48 2.92
N ARG A 11 4.13 5.97 2.17
CA ARG A 11 2.76 5.49 2.30
C ARG A 11 2.64 4.01 1.95
N VAL A 12 3.32 3.56 0.90
CA VAL A 12 3.29 2.16 0.49
C VAL A 12 3.97 1.27 1.53
N GLU A 13 5.07 1.70 2.10
CA GLU A 13 5.74 0.96 3.17
C GLU A 13 4.84 0.82 4.39
N LYS A 14 4.14 1.88 4.75
CA LYS A 14 3.18 1.84 5.86
C LYS A 14 2.04 0.87 5.56
N ALA A 15 1.53 0.90 4.33
CA ALA A 15 0.49 -0.02 3.90
C ALA A 15 0.97 -1.47 3.96
N ALA A 16 2.20 -1.72 3.53
CA ALA A 16 2.77 -3.06 3.57
C ALA A 16 2.83 -3.58 5.01
N GLU A 17 3.23 -2.72 5.94
CA GLU A 17 3.26 -3.08 7.35
C GLU A 17 1.87 -3.45 7.86
N LEU A 18 0.86 -2.64 7.54
CA LEU A 18 -0.51 -2.91 7.95
C LEU A 18 -1.06 -4.20 7.33
N LEU A 19 -0.69 -4.48 6.08
CA LEU A 19 -1.08 -5.72 5.43
C LEU A 19 -0.55 -6.95 6.16
N ARG A 20 0.65 -6.85 6.73
CA ARG A 20 1.26 -7.95 7.46
C ARG A 20 0.78 -8.06 8.89
N SER A 21 0.46 -6.95 9.53
CA SER A 21 0.23 -6.91 10.97
C SER A 21 -1.24 -6.78 11.38
N THR A 22 -2.14 -6.52 10.43
CA THR A 22 -3.55 -6.35 10.73
C THR A 22 -4.42 -7.17 9.79
N ARG A 23 -5.72 -7.26 10.10
CA ARG A 23 -6.70 -7.90 9.23
C ARG A 23 -7.59 -6.87 8.52
N LEU A 24 -7.19 -5.61 8.51
CA LEU A 24 -7.92 -4.57 7.82
C LEU A 24 -8.01 -4.91 6.33
N LYS A 25 -9.11 -4.52 5.71
CA LYS A 25 -9.28 -4.72 4.28
C LYS A 25 -8.30 -3.83 3.52
N THR A 26 -7.89 -4.26 2.34
CA THR A 26 -6.91 -3.51 1.55
C THR A 26 -7.38 -2.09 1.26
N GLY A 27 -8.66 -1.89 0.98
CA GLY A 27 -9.20 -0.55 0.77
C GLY A 27 -9.10 0.35 2.01
N GLU A 28 -9.36 -0.23 3.17
CA GLU A 28 -9.24 0.51 4.43
C GLU A 28 -7.80 0.90 4.70
N ILE A 29 -6.87 0.00 4.41
CA ILE A 29 -5.44 0.27 4.57
C ILE A 29 -5.01 1.42 3.68
N GLY A 30 -5.49 1.44 2.44
CA GLY A 30 -5.19 2.54 1.53
C GLY A 30 -5.62 3.89 2.08
N LEU A 31 -6.84 3.95 2.62
CA LEU A 31 -7.35 5.18 3.23
C LEU A 31 -6.54 5.58 4.47
N GLU A 32 -6.19 4.64 5.30
CA GLU A 32 -5.38 4.90 6.50
C GLU A 32 -4.00 5.43 6.14
N CYS A 33 -3.47 5.03 4.99
CA CYS A 33 -2.15 5.47 4.55
C CYS A 33 -2.19 6.77 3.75
N GLY A 34 -3.37 7.39 3.59
CA GLY A 34 -3.50 8.68 2.95
C GLY A 34 -3.83 8.64 1.47
N PHE A 35 -4.17 7.49 0.93
CA PHE A 35 -4.64 7.38 -0.46
C PHE A 35 -6.13 7.69 -0.49
N SER A 36 -6.53 8.61 -1.36
CA SER A 36 -7.92 9.03 -1.47
C SER A 36 -8.76 8.10 -2.36
N ASP A 37 -8.11 7.24 -3.13
CA ASP A 37 -8.77 6.38 -4.12
C ASP A 37 -8.11 5.00 -4.05
N GLY A 38 -8.95 3.97 -3.91
CA GLY A 38 -8.46 2.60 -3.85
C GLY A 38 -7.73 2.15 -5.11
N SER A 39 -8.19 2.59 -6.27
CA SER A 39 -7.52 2.27 -7.54
C SER A 39 -6.12 2.87 -7.59
N TYR A 40 -5.98 4.11 -7.16
CA TYR A 40 -4.69 4.78 -7.10
C TYR A 40 -3.76 4.08 -6.10
N PHE A 41 -4.30 3.68 -4.97
CA PHE A 41 -3.54 2.94 -3.96
C PHE A 41 -2.98 1.63 -4.56
N ILE A 42 -3.83 0.85 -5.20
CA ILE A 42 -3.44 -0.43 -5.79
C ILE A 42 -2.36 -0.21 -6.86
N LYS A 43 -2.57 0.79 -7.71
CA LYS A 43 -1.61 1.10 -8.77
C LYS A 43 -0.25 1.50 -8.20
N THR A 44 -0.26 2.40 -7.23
CA THR A 44 0.98 2.89 -6.60
C THR A 44 1.70 1.77 -5.86
N PHE A 45 0.96 0.96 -5.12
CA PHE A 45 1.53 -0.17 -4.40
C PHE A 45 2.20 -1.14 -5.37
N ARG A 46 1.51 -1.46 -6.46
CA ARG A 46 2.03 -2.38 -7.46
C ARG A 46 3.29 -1.84 -8.14
N GLU A 47 3.35 -0.54 -8.39
CA GLU A 47 4.54 0.07 -8.97
C GLU A 47 5.77 -0.08 -8.08
N ILE A 48 5.57 0.02 -6.77
CA ILE A 48 6.67 0.01 -5.80
C ILE A 48 7.00 -1.42 -5.34
N LYS A 49 5.99 -2.22 -5.05
CA LYS A 49 6.19 -3.56 -4.51
C LYS A 49 6.12 -4.67 -5.56
N HIS A 50 5.74 -4.34 -6.81
CA HIS A 50 5.65 -5.28 -7.93
C HIS A 50 4.58 -6.34 -7.75
N CYS A 51 3.62 -6.10 -6.87
CA CYS A 51 2.44 -6.95 -6.68
C CYS A 51 1.33 -6.11 -6.07
N THR A 52 0.08 -6.61 -6.16
CA THR A 52 -1.05 -5.90 -5.57
C THR A 52 -1.01 -6.04 -4.05
N PRO A 53 -1.71 -5.16 -3.31
CA PRO A 53 -1.80 -5.31 -1.85
C PRO A 53 -2.35 -6.66 -1.42
N ARG A 54 -3.33 -7.17 -2.17
CA ARG A 54 -3.92 -8.48 -1.88
C ARG A 54 -2.91 -9.61 -2.07
N GLU A 55 -2.16 -9.56 -3.16
CA GLU A 55 -1.10 -10.54 -3.43
C GLU A 55 -0.01 -10.47 -2.37
N TYR A 56 0.34 -9.26 -1.97
CA TYR A 56 1.33 -9.06 -0.94
C TYR A 56 0.90 -9.72 0.37
N ARG A 57 -0.34 -9.50 0.78
CA ARG A 57 -0.86 -10.11 2.00
C ARG A 57 -0.83 -11.64 1.92
N THR A 58 -1.26 -12.20 0.80
CA THR A 58 -1.25 -13.65 0.61
C THR A 58 0.16 -14.21 0.69
N LYS A 59 1.13 -13.48 0.15
CA LYS A 59 2.52 -13.94 0.11
C LYS A 59 3.21 -13.88 1.47
N PHE A 60 2.87 -12.88 2.30
CA PHE A 60 3.56 -12.62 3.56
C PHE A 60 2.73 -12.90 4.81
N CYS A 61 1.53 -13.40 4.67
CA CYS A 61 0.69 -13.81 5.81
C CYS A 61 0.22 -15.30 5.67
#